data_643bd46ef5ee3055f7d0115304c3a248
#
_entry.id   643bd46ef5ee3055f7d0115304c3a248
#
_cell.length_a   1.000
_cell.length_b   1.000
_cell.length_c   1.000
_cell.angle_alpha   90.00
_cell.angle_beta   90.00
_cell.angle_gamma   90.00
#
_symmetry.space_group_name_H-M   'P 1'
#
loop_
_entity.id
_entity.type
_entity.pdbx_description
1 polymer ?
#
loop_
_entity_poly.entity_id
_entity_poly.type
_entity_poly.pdbx_seq_one_letter_code
_entity_poly.pdbx_strand_id
1 'polypeptide(L)'
;MADFELFIIGGGVNGCGIARDAAGRGMGVGLAEMNDLGWATSSSSTKLFHGGLRYLEYFEFRLVRESLIERERLLSAMPHISWPMRFVLPYHKDMRFESTTPTSKLLSTVMPWMKGRRPAWLIRLGLFMYDNLGGRKILPATSTVRLPGSPEGAPLQERFQTAYEYSDCWVEDSRLVILNARDAEARGATIMPRTQVISAERGAEEWTITLEDKTGTRQVTAGTLVNAAGPWVQDVIRSKVRQNTLEGVRLVRGSHIVTKRLYDHDKCYFFQGEDGRIIFAIPYETDYTLIGTTDADHSDPALKPEISETERDYLLAFASKYFKKPVTADDVVWAYSGVRPLYDDGASSASAATRDYVLRLNNEGGAPILNIFGGKITTYRKLAEHAIEKLAEAITIPGPAWTAGVAMPGGDFKVSEVETKIATLKSDYPFLSDRWAKRLIRAYGTESWEVLGDAKSEADLGQAFGATLTEREMEWLISKEYVTTAEDAIWRRSKLGLRLSDAEVAALDNWVTDALKEAEAA
;
A
#
# COMPACT_ATOMS: atom_id res chain seq x y z
N MET A 1 30.13 17.47 12.67
CA MET A 1 29.40 16.68 11.67
C MET A 1 27.97 16.56 12.18
N ALA A 2 26.99 16.72 11.33
CA ALA A 2 25.59 16.47 11.70
C ALA A 2 25.40 15.01 12.13
N ASP A 3 24.39 14.73 12.97
CA ASP A 3 24.05 13.38 13.41
C ASP A 3 23.62 12.50 12.23
N PHE A 4 22.97 13.10 11.22
CA PHE A 4 22.51 12.44 9.99
C PHE A 4 22.90 13.25 8.74
N GLU A 5 23.24 12.57 7.65
CA GLU A 5 23.35 13.21 6.34
C GLU A 5 21.96 13.54 5.76
N LEU A 6 20.99 12.66 6.02
CA LEU A 6 19.61 12.77 5.57
C LEU A 6 18.65 12.46 6.72
N PHE A 7 17.72 13.37 7.00
CA PHE A 7 16.63 13.13 7.94
C PHE A 7 15.27 13.14 7.25
N ILE A 8 14.43 12.15 7.52
CA ILE A 8 13.14 11.92 6.86
C ILE A 8 12.01 12.07 7.86
N ILE A 9 11.03 12.92 7.54
CA ILE A 9 9.80 13.10 8.31
C ILE A 9 8.69 12.28 7.63
N GLY A 10 8.19 11.26 8.34
CA GLY A 10 7.08 10.41 7.91
C GLY A 10 7.47 8.98 7.55
N GLY A 11 6.92 8.02 8.28
CA GLY A 11 7.14 6.58 8.18
C GLY A 11 6.11 5.85 7.30
N GLY A 12 5.60 6.52 6.28
CA GLY A 12 4.79 5.89 5.22
C GLY A 12 5.66 5.20 4.16
N VAL A 13 5.02 4.64 3.12
CA VAL A 13 5.72 3.90 2.06
C VAL A 13 6.79 4.73 1.33
N ASN A 14 6.55 6.03 1.15
CA ASN A 14 7.52 6.93 0.51
C ASN A 14 8.73 7.18 1.42
N GLY A 15 8.50 7.53 2.69
CA GLY A 15 9.60 7.80 3.64
C GLY A 15 10.45 6.57 3.89
N CYS A 16 9.83 5.40 4.17
CA CYS A 16 10.57 4.15 4.37
C CYS A 16 11.29 3.70 3.08
N GLY A 17 10.69 3.91 1.91
CA GLY A 17 11.34 3.62 0.62
C GLY A 17 12.56 4.50 0.36
N ILE A 18 12.50 5.80 0.70
CA ILE A 18 13.63 6.73 0.59
C ILE A 18 14.71 6.39 1.61
N ALA A 19 14.33 6.08 2.85
CA ALA A 19 15.28 5.65 3.87
C ALA A 19 16.06 4.41 3.43
N ARG A 20 15.36 3.41 2.87
CA ARG A 20 15.97 2.20 2.31
C ARG A 20 16.96 2.51 1.19
N ASP A 21 16.54 3.33 0.21
CA ASP A 21 17.39 3.66 -0.94
C ASP A 21 18.64 4.45 -0.51
N ALA A 22 18.45 5.48 0.31
CA ALA A 22 19.55 6.32 0.81
C ALA A 22 20.56 5.55 1.68
N ALA A 23 20.09 4.76 2.64
CA ALA A 23 20.95 3.94 3.49
C ALA A 23 21.74 2.91 2.68
N GLY A 24 21.11 2.26 1.70
CA GLY A 24 21.80 1.32 0.81
C GLY A 24 22.80 1.97 -0.15
N ARG A 25 22.74 3.29 -0.36
CA ARG A 25 23.76 4.07 -1.05
C ARG A 25 24.89 4.53 -0.14
N GLY A 26 24.82 4.23 1.16
CA GLY A 26 25.84 4.55 2.15
C GLY A 26 25.66 5.87 2.88
N MET A 27 24.46 6.47 2.81
CA MET A 27 24.15 7.69 3.57
C MET A 27 23.80 7.38 5.04
N GLY A 28 24.18 8.26 5.96
CA GLY A 28 23.69 8.26 7.33
C GLY A 28 22.25 8.80 7.40
N VAL A 29 21.28 7.94 7.67
CA VAL A 29 19.84 8.26 7.57
C VAL A 29 19.14 8.18 8.91
N GLY A 30 18.36 9.23 9.27
CA GLY A 30 17.36 9.21 10.33
C GLY A 30 15.93 9.29 9.74
N LEU A 31 14.98 8.56 10.31
CA LEU A 31 13.57 8.65 9.97
C LEU A 31 12.72 8.72 11.23
N ALA A 32 11.84 9.74 11.34
CA ALA A 32 10.87 9.85 12.42
C ALA A 32 9.44 9.73 11.89
N GLU A 33 8.62 8.93 12.61
CA GLU A 33 7.18 8.76 12.38
C GLU A 33 6.42 9.00 13.70
N MET A 34 5.47 9.90 13.68
CA MET A 34 4.73 10.30 14.90
C MET A 34 3.84 9.18 15.48
N ASN A 35 3.46 8.23 14.66
CA ASN A 35 2.65 7.06 15.05
C ASN A 35 3.42 5.76 14.79
N ASP A 36 2.70 4.66 14.58
CA ASP A 36 3.29 3.44 14.06
C ASP A 36 3.59 3.56 12.55
N LEU A 37 4.58 2.84 12.08
CA LEU A 37 4.95 2.81 10.67
C LEU A 37 3.76 2.41 9.79
N GLY A 38 3.54 3.17 8.72
CA GLY A 38 2.43 2.94 7.81
C GLY A 38 1.04 3.21 8.38
N TRP A 39 0.92 3.84 9.54
CA TRP A 39 -0.34 4.06 10.26
C TRP A 39 -1.44 4.72 9.44
N ALA A 40 -1.13 5.66 8.56
CA ALA A 40 -2.09 6.45 7.81
C ALA A 40 -2.44 5.82 6.44
N THR A 41 -2.17 6.52 5.34
CA THR A 41 -2.55 6.15 3.97
C THR A 41 -1.97 4.81 3.53
N SER A 42 -0.75 4.49 3.96
CA SER A 42 0.03 3.35 3.48
C SER A 42 -0.50 1.98 3.93
N SER A 43 -1.34 1.90 4.96
CA SER A 43 -2.03 0.66 5.38
C SER A 43 -3.49 0.60 4.92
N SER A 44 -3.99 1.68 4.30
CA SER A 44 -5.40 1.86 3.94
C SER A 44 -5.61 1.91 2.42
N SER A 45 -4.71 1.32 1.64
CA SER A 45 -4.81 1.23 0.18
C SER A 45 -5.81 0.15 -0.26
N THR A 46 -6.06 0.06 -1.56
CA THR A 46 -6.78 -1.08 -2.17
C THR A 46 -5.92 -2.35 -2.24
N LYS A 47 -4.67 -2.30 -1.74
CA LYS A 47 -3.72 -3.43 -1.64
C LYS A 47 -3.34 -4.04 -3.00
N LEU A 48 -3.18 -3.19 -4.01
CA LEU A 48 -2.84 -3.59 -5.36
C LEU A 48 -1.61 -2.88 -5.90
N PHE A 49 -0.66 -3.64 -6.44
CA PHE A 49 0.28 -3.15 -7.41
C PHE A 49 -0.34 -3.26 -8.79
N HIS A 50 -0.76 -2.15 -9.35
CA HIS A 50 -1.47 -2.11 -10.62
C HIS A 50 -0.95 -1.01 -11.56
N GLY A 51 -1.02 -1.28 -12.86
CA GLY A 51 -0.61 -0.32 -13.88
C GLY A 51 -1.57 0.86 -14.06
N GLY A 52 -2.77 0.78 -13.51
CA GLY A 52 -3.78 1.82 -13.66
C GLY A 52 -4.41 1.84 -15.04
N LEU A 53 -5.10 0.77 -15.43
CA LEU A 53 -5.75 0.61 -16.75
C LEU A 53 -6.56 1.84 -17.18
N ARG A 54 -7.24 2.50 -16.23
CA ARG A 54 -8.04 3.70 -16.48
C ARG A 54 -7.22 4.89 -16.98
N TYR A 55 -5.94 5.00 -16.62
CA TYR A 55 -5.10 6.12 -17.06
C TYR A 55 -4.80 6.10 -18.56
N LEU A 56 -5.00 4.97 -19.24
CA LEU A 56 -4.96 4.92 -20.70
C LEU A 56 -6.03 5.80 -21.36
N GLU A 57 -7.17 6.00 -20.68
CA GLU A 57 -8.24 6.90 -21.15
C GLU A 57 -7.87 8.38 -21.10
N TYR A 58 -6.86 8.71 -20.26
CA TYR A 58 -6.30 10.06 -20.11
C TYR A 58 -4.99 10.23 -20.89
N PHE A 59 -4.58 9.20 -21.69
CA PHE A 59 -3.33 9.17 -22.45
C PHE A 59 -2.05 9.26 -21.59
N GLU A 60 -2.14 8.88 -20.32
CA GLU A 60 -1.02 8.86 -19.36
C GLU A 60 -0.13 7.62 -19.57
N PHE A 61 0.36 7.41 -20.81
CA PHE A 61 1.10 6.20 -21.20
C PHE A 61 2.42 6.04 -20.43
N ARG A 62 3.10 7.16 -20.10
CA ARG A 62 4.34 7.12 -19.32
C ARG A 62 4.09 6.55 -17.92
N LEU A 63 3.07 7.07 -17.24
CA LEU A 63 2.68 6.65 -15.89
C LEU A 63 2.24 5.18 -15.86
N VAL A 64 1.46 4.75 -16.86
CA VAL A 64 1.03 3.35 -16.98
C VAL A 64 2.24 2.46 -17.22
N ARG A 65 3.14 2.82 -18.14
CA ARG A 65 4.36 2.03 -18.44
C ARG A 65 5.25 1.86 -17.22
N GLU A 66 5.51 2.95 -16.48
CA GLU A 66 6.31 2.92 -15.25
C GLU A 66 5.66 2.02 -14.20
N SER A 67 4.36 2.17 -13.95
CA SER A 67 3.61 1.34 -13.01
C SER A 67 3.63 -0.15 -13.39
N LEU A 68 3.53 -0.49 -14.68
CA LEU A 68 3.59 -1.86 -15.15
C LEU A 68 4.97 -2.50 -14.98
N ILE A 69 6.04 -1.73 -15.18
CA ILE A 69 7.42 -2.18 -14.95
C ILE A 69 7.64 -2.40 -13.45
N GLU A 70 7.28 -1.43 -12.62
CA GLU A 70 7.46 -1.52 -11.17
C GLU A 70 6.62 -2.66 -10.57
N ARG A 71 5.41 -2.89 -11.03
CA ARG A 71 4.57 -4.01 -10.60
C ARG A 71 5.30 -5.36 -10.67
N GLU A 72 5.98 -5.66 -11.77
CA GLU A 72 6.71 -6.94 -11.92
C GLU A 72 8.03 -6.95 -11.14
N ARG A 73 8.71 -5.81 -11.01
CA ARG A 73 9.90 -5.67 -10.16
C ARG A 73 9.56 -5.94 -8.70
N LEU A 74 8.49 -5.31 -8.20
CA LEU A 74 8.03 -5.46 -6.83
C LEU A 74 7.54 -6.87 -6.55
N LEU A 75 6.78 -7.47 -7.48
CA LEU A 75 6.38 -8.87 -7.38
C LEU A 75 7.59 -9.81 -7.23
N SER A 76 8.67 -9.57 -7.97
CA SER A 76 9.88 -10.38 -7.90
C SER A 76 10.68 -10.13 -6.61
N ALA A 77 10.66 -8.89 -6.10
CA ALA A 77 11.43 -8.52 -4.92
C ALA A 77 10.81 -9.00 -3.60
N MET A 78 9.48 -9.24 -3.59
CA MET A 78 8.72 -9.59 -2.39
C MET A 78 7.63 -10.62 -2.66
N PRO A 79 7.96 -11.83 -3.16
CA PRO A 79 6.99 -12.83 -3.59
C PRO A 79 6.13 -13.38 -2.43
N HIS A 80 6.54 -13.18 -1.17
CA HIS A 80 5.78 -13.56 0.01
C HIS A 80 4.63 -12.59 0.29
N ILE A 81 4.82 -11.28 0.24
CA ILE A 81 3.78 -10.28 0.53
C ILE A 81 3.07 -9.76 -0.73
N SER A 82 3.48 -10.19 -1.92
CA SER A 82 2.84 -9.85 -3.19
C SER A 82 2.66 -11.10 -4.04
N TRP A 83 1.55 -11.18 -4.76
CA TRP A 83 1.27 -12.31 -5.65
C TRP A 83 0.46 -11.91 -6.87
N PRO A 84 0.59 -12.65 -8.00
CA PRO A 84 -0.24 -12.44 -9.18
C PRO A 84 -1.73 -12.56 -8.86
N MET A 85 -2.52 -11.64 -9.40
CA MET A 85 -3.97 -11.67 -9.29
C MET A 85 -4.60 -11.44 -10.67
N ARG A 86 -5.58 -12.27 -11.00
CA ARG A 86 -6.39 -12.12 -12.21
C ARG A 86 -7.58 -11.23 -11.93
N PHE A 87 -7.84 -10.30 -12.82
CA PHE A 87 -8.95 -9.35 -12.75
C PHE A 87 -9.97 -9.68 -13.83
N VAL A 88 -11.18 -9.93 -13.42
CA VAL A 88 -12.33 -10.21 -14.29
C VAL A 88 -13.11 -8.90 -14.46
N LEU A 89 -13.19 -8.42 -15.69
CA LEU A 89 -13.95 -7.24 -16.09
C LEU A 89 -15.21 -7.73 -16.82
N PRO A 90 -16.38 -7.87 -16.16
CA PRO A 90 -17.63 -8.26 -16.79
C PRO A 90 -18.05 -7.20 -17.80
N TYR A 91 -18.29 -7.62 -19.06
CA TYR A 91 -18.67 -6.70 -20.12
C TYR A 91 -20.18 -6.66 -20.30
N HIS A 92 -20.69 -5.45 -20.44
CA HIS A 92 -22.06 -5.19 -20.82
C HIS A 92 -22.10 -4.10 -21.91
N LYS A 93 -22.97 -4.27 -22.91
CA LYS A 93 -23.06 -3.36 -24.07
C LYS A 93 -23.41 -1.90 -23.75
N ASP A 94 -23.97 -1.65 -22.55
CA ASP A 94 -24.32 -0.32 -22.09
C ASP A 94 -23.24 0.35 -21.24
N MET A 95 -22.04 -0.27 -21.09
CA MET A 95 -20.89 0.37 -20.46
C MET A 95 -20.50 1.65 -21.20
N ARG A 96 -20.22 2.71 -20.45
CA ARG A 96 -19.88 4.02 -20.99
C ARG A 96 -18.52 4.51 -20.47
N PHE A 97 -17.91 5.38 -21.26
CA PHE A 97 -16.79 6.19 -20.77
C PHE A 97 -17.33 7.28 -19.84
N GLU A 98 -16.48 7.72 -18.92
CA GLU A 98 -16.71 9.00 -18.25
C GLU A 98 -16.69 10.11 -19.32
N SER A 99 -17.70 10.97 -19.33
CA SER A 99 -17.90 11.97 -20.38
C SER A 99 -16.76 13.00 -20.50
N THR A 100 -15.94 13.12 -19.46
CA THR A 100 -14.87 14.12 -19.34
C THR A 100 -13.51 13.65 -19.85
N THR A 101 -13.33 12.33 -20.11
CA THR A 101 -12.02 11.81 -20.54
C THR A 101 -11.63 12.25 -21.94
N PRO A 102 -10.31 12.49 -22.23
CA PRO A 102 -9.84 12.78 -23.58
C PRO A 102 -10.26 11.72 -24.61
N THR A 103 -10.21 10.44 -24.23
CA THR A 103 -10.69 9.31 -25.08
C THR A 103 -12.18 9.45 -25.41
N SER A 104 -13.01 9.80 -24.42
CA SER A 104 -14.45 10.01 -24.65
C SER A 104 -14.70 11.18 -25.61
N LYS A 105 -13.99 12.28 -25.44
CA LYS A 105 -14.08 13.46 -26.32
C LYS A 105 -13.66 13.11 -27.75
N LEU A 106 -12.55 12.41 -27.92
CA LEU A 106 -12.06 11.95 -29.23
C LEU A 106 -13.10 11.05 -29.92
N LEU A 107 -13.60 10.04 -29.20
CA LEU A 107 -14.60 9.10 -29.73
C LEU A 107 -15.93 9.77 -30.05
N SER A 108 -16.37 10.73 -29.26
CA SER A 108 -17.60 11.47 -29.53
C SER A 108 -17.49 12.34 -30.80
N THR A 109 -16.28 12.78 -31.13
CA THR A 109 -16.00 13.55 -32.37
C THR A 109 -15.88 12.64 -33.60
N VAL A 110 -15.13 11.52 -33.46
CA VAL A 110 -14.84 10.61 -34.59
C VAL A 110 -15.98 9.62 -34.84
N MET A 111 -16.69 9.19 -33.79
CA MET A 111 -17.78 8.20 -33.84
C MET A 111 -19.00 8.66 -33.03
N PRO A 112 -19.68 9.75 -33.43
CA PRO A 112 -20.76 10.38 -32.64
C PRO A 112 -21.96 9.43 -32.45
N TRP A 113 -22.13 8.43 -33.31
CA TRP A 113 -23.20 7.42 -33.19
C TRP A 113 -23.03 6.48 -31.99
N MET A 114 -21.82 6.38 -31.43
CA MET A 114 -21.53 5.53 -30.26
C MET A 114 -22.02 6.12 -28.93
N LYS A 115 -22.35 7.40 -28.88
CA LYS A 115 -22.93 8.08 -27.70
C LYS A 115 -22.19 7.78 -26.38
N GLY A 116 -20.85 7.75 -26.42
CA GLY A 116 -20.00 7.46 -25.25
C GLY A 116 -19.98 6.00 -24.80
N ARG A 117 -20.53 5.06 -25.55
CA ARG A 117 -20.44 3.62 -25.23
C ARG A 117 -19.01 3.10 -25.36
N ARG A 118 -18.66 2.11 -24.53
CA ARG A 118 -17.39 1.37 -24.61
C ARG A 118 -17.57 0.13 -25.49
N PRO A 119 -17.09 0.13 -26.74
CA PRO A 119 -17.18 -1.07 -27.56
C PRO A 119 -16.17 -2.12 -27.10
N ALA A 120 -16.53 -3.38 -27.22
CA ALA A 120 -15.70 -4.53 -26.86
C ALA A 120 -14.29 -4.49 -27.47
N TRP A 121 -14.17 -4.08 -28.76
CA TRP A 121 -12.87 -4.00 -29.43
C TRP A 121 -11.94 -2.96 -28.81
N LEU A 122 -12.48 -1.85 -28.30
CA LEU A 122 -11.68 -0.81 -27.68
C LEU A 122 -11.16 -1.24 -26.28
N ILE A 123 -11.99 -1.95 -25.52
CA ILE A 123 -11.55 -2.58 -24.27
C ILE A 123 -10.42 -3.56 -24.57
N ARG A 124 -10.56 -4.41 -25.59
CA ARG A 124 -9.52 -5.36 -26.02
C ARG A 124 -8.23 -4.66 -26.46
N LEU A 125 -8.34 -3.54 -27.18
CA LEU A 125 -7.17 -2.74 -27.57
C LEU A 125 -6.48 -2.14 -26.34
N GLY A 126 -7.26 -1.57 -25.41
CA GLY A 126 -6.71 -1.04 -24.16
C GLY A 126 -5.97 -2.12 -23.33
N LEU A 127 -6.57 -3.31 -23.22
CA LEU A 127 -5.95 -4.43 -22.53
C LEU A 127 -4.70 -4.96 -23.26
N PHE A 128 -4.71 -5.00 -24.59
CA PHE A 128 -3.52 -5.35 -25.39
C PHE A 128 -2.39 -4.35 -25.13
N MET A 129 -2.68 -3.07 -25.12
CA MET A 129 -1.70 -2.04 -24.79
C MET A 129 -1.18 -2.23 -23.35
N TYR A 130 -2.06 -2.49 -22.39
CA TYR A 130 -1.71 -2.74 -21.00
C TYR A 130 -0.77 -3.94 -20.83
N ASP A 131 -0.97 -5.01 -21.60
CA ASP A 131 -0.10 -6.18 -21.60
C ASP A 131 1.32 -5.88 -22.12
N ASN A 132 1.46 -4.94 -23.07
CA ASN A 132 2.70 -4.76 -23.83
C ASN A 132 3.51 -3.52 -23.41
N LEU A 133 2.89 -2.49 -22.86
CA LEU A 133 3.58 -1.23 -22.48
C LEU A 133 4.68 -1.42 -21.44
N GLY A 134 4.53 -2.34 -20.49
CA GLY A 134 5.49 -2.60 -19.41
C GLY A 134 6.51 -3.70 -19.70
N GLY A 135 6.40 -4.41 -20.83
CA GLY A 135 7.28 -5.55 -21.12
C GLY A 135 7.04 -6.72 -20.17
N ARG A 136 5.81 -7.19 -20.05
CA ARG A 136 5.36 -8.29 -19.19
C ARG A 136 6.27 -9.54 -19.29
N LYS A 137 6.68 -10.07 -18.11
CA LYS A 137 7.60 -11.23 -18.01
C LYS A 137 7.00 -12.39 -17.20
N ILE A 138 6.35 -12.09 -16.09
CA ILE A 138 5.86 -13.07 -15.11
C ILE A 138 4.35 -13.27 -15.25
N LEU A 139 3.61 -12.17 -15.39
CA LEU A 139 2.15 -12.20 -15.32
C LEU A 139 1.51 -12.77 -16.60
N PRO A 140 0.38 -13.52 -16.48
CA PRO A 140 -0.36 -14.01 -17.66
C PRO A 140 -0.93 -12.89 -18.52
N ALA A 141 -1.09 -13.16 -19.82
CA ALA A 141 -1.72 -12.24 -20.78
C ALA A 141 -3.20 -12.07 -20.54
N THR A 142 -3.77 -11.01 -21.15
CA THR A 142 -5.22 -10.81 -21.18
C THR A 142 -5.93 -11.93 -21.95
N SER A 143 -7.13 -12.28 -21.51
CA SER A 143 -7.98 -13.30 -22.11
C SER A 143 -9.43 -12.85 -22.16
N THR A 144 -10.25 -13.56 -22.94
CA THR A 144 -11.71 -13.39 -22.94
C THR A 144 -12.35 -14.61 -22.29
N VAL A 145 -13.26 -14.39 -21.35
CA VAL A 145 -13.98 -15.43 -20.62
C VAL A 145 -15.46 -15.40 -21.00
N ARG A 146 -16.02 -16.57 -21.30
CA ARG A 146 -17.45 -16.76 -21.39
C ARG A 146 -17.98 -17.02 -19.99
N LEU A 147 -18.84 -16.13 -19.47
CA LEU A 147 -19.33 -16.19 -18.10
C LEU A 147 -20.38 -17.29 -17.85
N PRO A 148 -21.34 -17.56 -18.74
CA PRO A 148 -22.29 -18.64 -18.54
C PRO A 148 -21.59 -20.01 -18.34
N GLY A 149 -21.82 -20.62 -17.17
CA GLY A 149 -21.25 -21.92 -16.81
C GLY A 149 -19.80 -21.88 -16.31
N SER A 150 -19.17 -20.70 -16.21
CA SER A 150 -17.83 -20.55 -15.61
C SER A 150 -17.91 -20.22 -14.11
N PRO A 151 -16.87 -20.54 -13.33
CA PRO A 151 -16.78 -20.10 -11.93
C PRO A 151 -16.92 -18.59 -11.78
N GLU A 152 -16.32 -17.82 -12.70
CA GLU A 152 -16.36 -16.36 -12.69
C GLU A 152 -17.75 -15.80 -13.00
N GLY A 153 -18.58 -16.53 -13.74
CA GLY A 153 -19.95 -16.16 -14.03
C GLY A 153 -20.94 -16.58 -12.95
N ALA A 154 -20.60 -17.58 -12.15
CA ALA A 154 -21.52 -18.15 -11.17
C ALA A 154 -22.12 -17.13 -10.20
N PRO A 155 -21.37 -16.20 -9.59
CA PRO A 155 -21.91 -15.21 -8.67
C PRO A 155 -22.52 -13.98 -9.35
N LEU A 156 -22.31 -13.79 -10.67
CA LEU A 156 -22.74 -12.60 -11.40
C LEU A 156 -24.15 -12.73 -11.95
N GLN A 157 -24.82 -11.60 -12.13
CA GLN A 157 -26.14 -11.54 -12.79
C GLN A 157 -26.06 -12.09 -14.22
N GLU A 158 -27.11 -12.75 -14.68
CA GLU A 158 -27.17 -13.44 -15.97
C GLU A 158 -27.02 -12.53 -17.20
N ARG A 159 -27.22 -11.24 -17.04
CA ARG A 159 -27.00 -10.25 -18.12
C ARG A 159 -25.54 -10.16 -18.56
N PHE A 160 -24.58 -10.58 -17.73
CA PHE A 160 -23.17 -10.62 -18.07
C PHE A 160 -22.84 -11.94 -18.77
N GLN A 161 -22.56 -11.87 -20.05
CA GLN A 161 -22.29 -13.05 -20.89
C GLN A 161 -20.80 -13.24 -21.16
N THR A 162 -20.05 -12.14 -21.15
CA THR A 162 -18.62 -12.13 -21.47
C THR A 162 -17.88 -11.26 -20.46
N ALA A 163 -16.65 -11.66 -20.15
CA ALA A 163 -15.71 -10.83 -19.40
C ALA A 163 -14.35 -10.81 -20.08
N TYR A 164 -13.55 -9.81 -19.76
CA TYR A 164 -12.15 -9.75 -20.10
C TYR A 164 -11.32 -9.95 -18.84
N GLU A 165 -10.29 -10.78 -18.93
CA GLU A 165 -9.34 -10.95 -17.87
C GLU A 165 -8.03 -10.26 -18.18
N TYR A 166 -7.41 -9.67 -17.15
CA TYR A 166 -6.06 -9.14 -17.20
C TYR A 166 -5.35 -9.42 -15.86
N SER A 167 -4.08 -9.11 -15.76
CA SER A 167 -3.27 -9.39 -14.56
C SER A 167 -2.75 -8.12 -13.93
N ASP A 168 -2.86 -8.05 -12.61
CA ASP A 168 -2.12 -7.16 -11.73
C ASP A 168 -1.62 -7.96 -10.52
N CYS A 169 -1.21 -7.31 -9.43
CA CYS A 169 -0.72 -8.01 -8.26
C CYS A 169 -1.41 -7.50 -7.00
N TRP A 170 -1.66 -8.40 -6.08
CA TRP A 170 -1.91 -8.07 -4.69
C TRP A 170 -0.63 -7.62 -4.01
N VAL A 171 -0.76 -6.83 -2.94
CA VAL A 171 0.32 -6.52 -1.99
C VAL A 171 -0.25 -6.32 -0.59
N GLU A 172 0.45 -6.85 0.40
CA GLU A 172 0.25 -6.49 1.80
C GLU A 172 0.88 -5.13 2.06
N ASP A 173 0.07 -4.07 1.97
CA ASP A 173 0.52 -2.68 1.93
C ASP A 173 1.28 -2.24 3.19
N SER A 174 0.78 -2.60 4.36
CA SER A 174 1.45 -2.29 5.63
C SER A 174 2.75 -3.11 5.80
N ARG A 175 2.75 -4.39 5.42
CA ARG A 175 3.97 -5.22 5.41
C ARG A 175 5.05 -4.61 4.53
N LEU A 176 4.67 -4.07 3.36
CA LEU A 176 5.58 -3.37 2.47
C LEU A 176 6.32 -2.23 3.17
N VAL A 177 5.62 -1.42 3.97
CA VAL A 177 6.24 -0.32 4.74
C VAL A 177 7.24 -0.87 5.76
N ILE A 178 6.82 -1.87 6.55
CA ILE A 178 7.65 -2.48 7.59
C ILE A 178 8.94 -3.09 7.00
N LEU A 179 8.83 -3.83 5.90
CA LEU A 179 10.00 -4.44 5.27
C LEU A 179 10.97 -3.40 4.70
N ASN A 180 10.48 -2.26 4.17
CA ASN A 180 11.35 -1.16 3.78
C ASN A 180 12.08 -0.55 4.98
N ALA A 181 11.40 -0.33 6.09
CA ALA A 181 12.01 0.20 7.31
C ALA A 181 13.07 -0.76 7.87
N ARG A 182 12.77 -2.05 7.96
CA ARG A 182 13.71 -3.09 8.41
C ARG A 182 14.95 -3.20 7.53
N ASP A 183 14.79 -3.18 6.20
CA ASP A 183 15.94 -3.23 5.28
C ASP A 183 16.77 -1.93 5.33
N ALA A 184 16.13 -0.78 5.58
CA ALA A 184 16.84 0.48 5.83
C ALA A 184 17.67 0.41 7.11
N GLU A 185 17.10 -0.08 8.21
CA GLU A 185 17.77 -0.25 9.50
C GLU A 185 18.93 -1.25 9.40
N ALA A 186 18.75 -2.38 8.72
CA ALA A 186 19.81 -3.35 8.46
C ALA A 186 20.99 -2.77 7.65
N ARG A 187 20.77 -1.62 6.98
CA ARG A 187 21.79 -0.86 6.23
C ARG A 187 22.30 0.37 6.99
N GLY A 188 21.96 0.51 8.27
CA GLY A 188 22.47 1.55 9.14
C GLY A 188 21.57 2.78 9.29
N ALA A 189 20.34 2.77 8.77
CA ALA A 189 19.39 3.83 9.07
C ALA A 189 18.87 3.73 10.52
N THR A 190 18.60 4.87 11.15
CA THR A 190 17.91 4.95 12.45
C THR A 190 16.43 5.19 12.22
N ILE A 191 15.61 4.19 12.52
CA ILE A 191 14.16 4.25 12.38
C ILE A 191 13.51 4.54 13.72
N MET A 192 12.77 5.64 13.81
CA MET A 192 12.17 6.15 15.05
C MET A 192 10.62 6.24 14.91
N PRO A 193 9.90 5.11 15.06
CA PRO A 193 8.44 5.17 15.16
C PRO A 193 8.02 5.82 16.48
N ARG A 194 6.78 6.32 16.54
CA ARG A 194 6.20 7.02 17.71
C ARG A 194 7.07 8.18 18.19
N THR A 195 7.76 8.82 17.24
CA THR A 195 8.62 9.98 17.47
C THR A 195 8.16 11.12 16.57
N GLN A 196 7.63 12.17 17.18
CA GLN A 196 7.11 13.33 16.46
C GLN A 196 8.20 14.38 16.24
N VAL A 197 8.29 14.90 15.03
CA VAL A 197 9.04 16.13 14.76
C VAL A 197 8.22 17.32 15.22
N ILE A 198 8.71 18.03 16.25
CA ILE A 198 8.05 19.23 16.81
C ILE A 198 8.43 20.47 16.00
N SER A 199 9.70 20.63 15.67
CA SER A 199 10.22 21.69 14.82
C SER A 199 11.44 21.26 14.05
N ALA A 200 11.72 21.92 12.94
CA ALA A 200 12.95 21.80 12.17
C ALA A 200 13.44 23.21 11.80
N GLU A 201 14.52 23.65 12.41
CA GLU A 201 15.11 24.95 12.21
C GLU A 201 16.23 24.88 11.16
N ARG A 202 16.09 25.70 10.12
CA ARG A 202 17.00 25.68 8.99
C ARG A 202 18.23 26.53 9.26
N GLY A 203 19.40 25.91 9.35
CA GLY A 203 20.70 26.59 9.37
C GLY A 203 21.26 26.81 7.95
N ALA A 204 22.45 27.39 7.87
CA ALA A 204 23.15 27.59 6.60
C ALA A 204 23.58 26.24 5.95
N GLU A 205 24.06 25.30 6.75
CA GLU A 205 24.64 24.03 6.30
C GLU A 205 23.90 22.80 6.83
N GLU A 206 23.15 22.94 7.94
CA GLU A 206 22.44 21.84 8.59
C GLU A 206 21.09 22.29 9.18
N TRP A 207 20.24 21.32 9.44
CA TRP A 207 18.97 21.43 10.15
C TRP A 207 19.15 21.07 11.61
N THR A 208 18.55 21.82 12.54
CA THR A 208 18.33 21.42 13.92
C THR A 208 16.90 20.96 14.07
N ILE A 209 16.71 19.67 14.38
CA ILE A 209 15.40 19.00 14.42
C ILE A 209 15.08 18.65 15.86
N THR A 210 13.94 19.15 16.37
CA THR A 210 13.43 18.82 17.68
C THR A 210 12.45 17.66 17.57
N LEU A 211 12.76 16.57 18.27
CA LEU A 211 12.00 15.33 18.34
C LEU A 211 11.32 15.21 19.71
N GLU A 212 10.12 14.64 19.75
CA GLU A 212 9.41 14.28 20.97
C GLU A 212 8.89 12.84 20.88
N ASP A 213 9.15 12.08 21.92
CA ASP A 213 8.61 10.73 22.11
C ASP A 213 8.25 10.50 23.59
N LYS A 214 7.90 9.27 23.97
CA LYS A 214 7.54 8.91 25.36
C LYS A 214 8.63 9.21 26.40
N THR A 215 9.88 9.37 25.99
CA THR A 215 11.03 9.67 26.89
C THR A 215 11.25 11.17 27.06
N GLY A 216 10.57 12.00 26.29
CA GLY A 216 10.66 13.45 26.30
C GLY A 216 11.17 14.04 25.00
N THR A 217 11.71 15.25 25.09
CA THR A 217 12.17 16.04 23.94
C THR A 217 13.69 15.98 23.81
N ARG A 218 14.17 15.78 22.56
CA ARG A 218 15.60 15.84 22.22
C ARG A 218 15.82 16.54 20.90
N GLN A 219 17.06 16.98 20.65
CA GLN A 219 17.44 17.55 19.37
C GLN A 219 18.44 16.65 18.64
N VAL A 220 18.32 16.64 17.31
CA VAL A 220 19.27 16.01 16.40
C VAL A 220 19.56 16.98 15.24
N THR A 221 20.69 16.77 14.56
CA THR A 221 21.10 17.58 13.41
C THR A 221 21.12 16.77 12.13
N ALA A 222 20.83 17.40 10.99
CA ALA A 222 20.89 16.74 9.68
C ALA A 222 21.35 17.69 8.56
N GLY A 223 22.21 17.20 7.68
CA GLY A 223 22.63 17.97 6.51
C GLY A 223 21.49 18.26 5.52
N THR A 224 20.53 17.37 5.41
CA THR A 224 19.39 17.48 4.48
C THR A 224 18.12 16.97 5.12
N LEU A 225 16.99 17.61 4.82
CA LEU A 225 15.67 17.23 5.29
C LEU A 225 14.81 16.72 4.13
N VAL A 226 14.08 15.61 4.35
CA VAL A 226 13.04 15.11 3.45
C VAL A 226 11.70 15.11 4.17
N ASN A 227 10.74 15.82 3.61
CA ASN A 227 9.37 15.82 4.09
C ASN A 227 8.53 14.83 3.27
N ALA A 228 8.35 13.63 3.81
CA ALA A 228 7.54 12.55 3.26
C ALA A 228 6.26 12.30 4.08
N ALA A 229 5.73 13.34 4.73
CA ALA A 229 4.63 13.26 5.69
C ALA A 229 3.25 13.04 5.04
N GLY A 230 3.17 12.75 3.74
CA GLY A 230 1.93 12.39 3.06
C GLY A 230 0.82 13.45 3.23
N PRO A 231 -0.33 13.11 3.86
CA PRO A 231 -1.41 14.08 4.10
C PRO A 231 -0.98 15.31 4.90
N TRP A 232 0.04 15.21 5.75
CA TRP A 232 0.57 16.29 6.60
C TRP A 232 1.72 17.08 5.95
N VAL A 233 2.07 16.82 4.69
CA VAL A 233 3.22 17.47 4.02
C VAL A 233 3.15 18.99 4.12
N GLN A 234 1.97 19.58 3.91
CA GLN A 234 1.76 21.03 3.97
C GLN A 234 1.83 21.56 5.40
N ASP A 235 1.32 20.79 6.38
CA ASP A 235 1.43 21.15 7.80
C ASP A 235 2.89 21.16 8.26
N VAL A 236 3.68 20.16 7.86
CA VAL A 236 5.13 20.11 8.14
C VAL A 236 5.82 21.35 7.58
N ILE A 237 5.54 21.74 6.33
CA ILE A 237 6.16 22.94 5.72
C ILE A 237 5.82 24.20 6.53
N ARG A 238 4.54 24.39 6.89
CA ARG A 238 4.06 25.62 7.51
C ARG A 238 4.35 25.69 9.00
N SER A 239 4.10 24.59 9.74
CA SER A 239 4.13 24.61 11.21
C SER A 239 5.47 24.12 11.78
N LYS A 240 6.15 23.13 11.15
CA LYS A 240 7.39 22.57 11.66
C LYS A 240 8.63 23.24 11.06
N VAL A 241 8.65 23.42 9.75
CA VAL A 241 9.74 24.07 8.99
C VAL A 241 9.58 25.59 8.95
N ARG A 242 8.36 26.10 9.19
CA ARG A 242 8.01 27.53 9.18
C ARG A 242 8.35 28.25 7.87
N GLN A 243 8.11 27.57 6.75
CA GLN A 243 8.26 28.14 5.42
C GLN A 243 6.91 28.45 4.77
N ASN A 244 6.85 29.52 4.00
CA ASN A 244 5.70 29.81 3.17
C ASN A 244 5.71 28.93 1.92
N THR A 245 4.55 28.35 1.60
CA THR A 245 4.35 27.60 0.36
C THR A 245 2.98 27.87 -0.22
N LEU A 246 2.92 27.97 -1.54
CA LEU A 246 1.67 27.98 -2.30
C LEU A 246 1.28 26.53 -2.70
N GLU A 247 2.22 25.59 -2.59
CA GLU A 247 1.99 24.19 -2.93
C GLU A 247 1.25 23.47 -1.80
N GLY A 248 0.35 22.60 -2.17
CA GLY A 248 -0.47 21.87 -1.22
C GLY A 248 -0.90 20.51 -1.73
N VAL A 249 -1.69 19.86 -0.92
CA VAL A 249 -2.34 18.59 -1.26
C VAL A 249 -3.85 18.75 -1.14
N ARG A 250 -4.57 18.20 -2.10
CA ARG A 250 -5.99 17.91 -1.97
C ARG A 250 -6.16 16.58 -1.27
N LEU A 251 -6.84 16.59 -0.15
CA LEU A 251 -7.10 15.40 0.64
C LEU A 251 -8.37 14.71 0.15
N VAL A 252 -8.22 13.45 -0.30
CA VAL A 252 -9.34 12.65 -0.81
C VAL A 252 -9.43 11.34 -0.03
N ARG A 253 -10.51 11.20 0.75
CA ARG A 253 -10.81 9.98 1.48
C ARG A 253 -11.29 8.89 0.51
N GLY A 254 -10.75 7.69 0.66
CA GLY A 254 -11.22 6.50 -0.01
C GLY A 254 -11.53 5.43 1.01
N SER A 255 -12.75 4.90 0.96
CA SER A 255 -13.27 3.94 1.92
C SER A 255 -13.45 2.57 1.29
N HIS A 256 -13.22 1.52 2.09
CA HIS A 256 -13.39 0.12 1.72
C HIS A 256 -14.24 -0.59 2.77
N ILE A 257 -15.05 -1.54 2.33
CA ILE A 257 -15.75 -2.49 3.21
C ILE A 257 -15.20 -3.88 3.00
N VAL A 258 -15.15 -4.65 4.07
CA VAL A 258 -14.83 -6.08 4.06
C VAL A 258 -16.10 -6.82 4.41
N THR A 259 -16.51 -7.73 3.54
CA THR A 259 -17.70 -8.57 3.72
C THR A 259 -17.31 -10.02 3.95
N LYS A 260 -18.24 -10.84 4.44
CA LYS A 260 -18.14 -12.29 4.31
C LYS A 260 -17.88 -12.66 2.85
N ARG A 261 -17.24 -13.80 2.60
CA ARG A 261 -16.89 -14.26 1.25
C ARG A 261 -18.12 -14.32 0.34
N LEU A 262 -18.06 -13.62 -0.79
CA LEU A 262 -19.17 -13.50 -1.73
C LEU A 262 -19.10 -14.51 -2.89
N TYR A 263 -17.92 -15.11 -3.16
CA TYR A 263 -17.69 -16.06 -4.24
C TYR A 263 -16.47 -16.95 -3.96
N ASP A 264 -16.34 -18.08 -4.65
CA ASP A 264 -15.40 -19.15 -4.28
C ASP A 264 -14.06 -19.16 -5.03
N HIS A 265 -13.93 -18.43 -6.15
CA HIS A 265 -12.66 -18.36 -6.89
C HIS A 265 -11.75 -17.24 -6.35
N ASP A 266 -10.45 -17.30 -6.70
CA ASP A 266 -9.42 -16.36 -6.21
C ASP A 266 -9.17 -15.17 -7.17
N LYS A 267 -10.03 -14.94 -8.16
CA LYS A 267 -9.92 -13.81 -9.07
C LYS A 267 -10.65 -12.59 -8.52
N CYS A 268 -10.10 -11.40 -8.78
CA CYS A 268 -10.69 -10.12 -8.45
C CYS A 268 -11.71 -9.71 -9.52
N TYR A 269 -12.82 -9.10 -9.12
CA TYR A 269 -13.69 -8.40 -10.05
C TYR A 269 -13.32 -6.92 -10.17
N PHE A 270 -13.35 -6.45 -11.40
CA PHE A 270 -13.24 -5.04 -11.77
C PHE A 270 -14.61 -4.57 -12.26
N PHE A 271 -15.36 -3.91 -11.40
CA PHE A 271 -16.68 -3.39 -11.72
C PHE A 271 -16.59 -1.92 -12.12
N GLN A 272 -17.36 -1.54 -13.14
CA GLN A 272 -17.43 -0.17 -13.61
C GLN A 272 -18.84 0.38 -13.48
N GLY A 273 -18.97 1.53 -12.81
CA GLY A 273 -20.24 2.23 -12.67
C GLY A 273 -20.67 3.00 -13.92
N GLU A 274 -21.95 3.35 -13.95
CA GLU A 274 -22.51 4.24 -14.96
C GLU A 274 -21.95 5.67 -14.83
N ASP A 275 -21.49 6.03 -13.64
CA ASP A 275 -20.80 7.27 -13.29
C ASP A 275 -19.29 7.26 -13.64
N GLY A 276 -18.80 6.18 -14.28
CA GLY A 276 -17.40 6.00 -14.66
C GLY A 276 -16.48 5.56 -13.52
N ARG A 277 -16.97 5.45 -12.27
CA ARG A 277 -16.18 4.96 -11.14
C ARG A 277 -15.91 3.48 -11.26
N ILE A 278 -14.78 3.07 -10.67
CA ILE A 278 -14.36 1.68 -10.64
C ILE A 278 -14.39 1.22 -9.19
N ILE A 279 -14.98 0.04 -8.97
CA ILE A 279 -14.97 -0.66 -7.70
C ILE A 279 -14.43 -2.05 -7.93
N PHE A 280 -13.51 -2.46 -7.06
CA PHE A 280 -13.00 -3.82 -7.02
C PHE A 280 -13.79 -4.64 -6.01
N ALA A 281 -13.97 -5.93 -6.29
CA ALA A 281 -14.33 -6.94 -5.31
C ALA A 281 -13.21 -7.99 -5.31
N ILE A 282 -12.46 -8.07 -4.23
CA ILE A 282 -11.18 -8.78 -4.14
C ILE A 282 -11.31 -9.89 -3.08
N PRO A 283 -10.92 -11.15 -3.37
CA PRO A 283 -10.75 -12.16 -2.33
C PRO A 283 -9.78 -11.67 -1.27
N TYR A 284 -10.18 -11.71 -0.01
CA TYR A 284 -9.44 -11.12 1.09
C TYR A 284 -9.35 -12.07 2.27
N GLU A 285 -8.14 -12.25 2.80
CA GLU A 285 -7.89 -13.06 4.01
C GLU A 285 -8.57 -14.46 3.98
N THR A 286 -8.72 -15.04 2.80
CA THR A 286 -9.35 -16.34 2.53
C THR A 286 -10.87 -16.36 2.72
N ASP A 287 -11.39 -15.78 3.80
CA ASP A 287 -12.81 -15.91 4.23
C ASP A 287 -13.66 -14.70 3.90
N TYR A 288 -13.06 -13.67 3.29
CA TYR A 288 -13.71 -12.38 3.09
C TYR A 288 -13.63 -11.91 1.64
N THR A 289 -14.37 -10.85 1.36
CA THR A 289 -14.28 -10.07 0.12
C THR A 289 -14.09 -8.60 0.47
N LEU A 290 -13.02 -8.00 -0.03
CA LEU A 290 -12.75 -6.56 0.07
C LEU A 290 -13.43 -5.84 -1.08
N ILE A 291 -14.26 -4.83 -0.80
CA ILE A 291 -14.96 -4.02 -1.80
C ILE A 291 -14.55 -2.55 -1.63
N GLY A 292 -14.12 -1.93 -2.69
CA GLY A 292 -13.72 -0.52 -2.70
C GLY A 292 -13.25 -0.05 -4.06
N THR A 293 -13.13 1.26 -4.25
CA THR A 293 -13.06 2.31 -3.24
C THR A 293 -14.01 3.46 -3.56
N THR A 294 -14.23 4.34 -2.59
CA THR A 294 -14.93 5.62 -2.77
C THR A 294 -13.94 6.77 -3.00
N ASP A 295 -14.45 7.92 -3.39
CA ASP A 295 -13.73 9.19 -3.45
C ASP A 295 -14.61 10.28 -2.80
N ALA A 296 -14.20 10.76 -1.62
CA ALA A 296 -14.85 11.83 -0.88
C ALA A 296 -13.81 12.86 -0.43
N ASP A 297 -14.12 14.15 -0.51
CA ASP A 297 -13.23 15.19 0.00
C ASP A 297 -13.01 15.01 1.52
N HIS A 298 -11.79 15.30 1.99
CA HIS A 298 -11.41 15.27 3.40
C HIS A 298 -10.80 16.62 3.78
N SER A 299 -11.24 17.19 4.89
CA SER A 299 -10.93 18.59 5.18
C SER A 299 -9.63 18.78 5.95
N ASP A 300 -9.25 17.84 6.80
CA ASP A 300 -8.13 17.97 7.73
C ASP A 300 -7.44 16.61 7.92
N PRO A 301 -6.12 16.51 7.71
CA PRO A 301 -5.40 15.25 7.91
C PRO A 301 -5.43 14.74 9.35
N ALA A 302 -5.66 15.59 10.34
CA ALA A 302 -5.78 15.21 11.75
C ALA A 302 -7.09 14.51 12.09
N LEU A 303 -8.13 14.67 11.26
CA LEU A 303 -9.39 13.96 11.44
C LEU A 303 -9.23 12.50 11.04
N LYS A 304 -9.61 11.59 11.92
CA LYS A 304 -9.62 10.15 11.64
C LYS A 304 -10.52 9.86 10.43
N PRO A 305 -9.99 9.25 9.36
CA PRO A 305 -10.83 8.92 8.22
C PRO A 305 -11.72 7.71 8.56
N GLU A 306 -13.02 7.91 8.51
CA GLU A 306 -14.01 6.87 8.73
C GLU A 306 -15.00 6.83 7.57
N ILE A 307 -15.49 5.65 7.22
CA ILE A 307 -16.50 5.48 6.19
C ILE A 307 -17.82 6.09 6.66
N SER A 308 -18.46 6.90 5.83
CA SER A 308 -19.81 7.37 6.08
C SER A 308 -20.86 6.32 5.68
N GLU A 309 -22.07 6.41 6.23
CA GLU A 309 -23.18 5.56 5.83
C GLU A 309 -23.47 5.68 4.32
N THR A 310 -23.40 6.88 3.78
CA THR A 310 -23.59 7.13 2.34
C THR A 310 -22.54 6.41 1.50
N GLU A 311 -21.27 6.40 1.92
CA GLU A 311 -20.21 5.68 1.21
C GLU A 311 -20.40 4.16 1.32
N ARG A 312 -20.75 3.64 2.50
CA ARG A 312 -21.06 2.23 2.71
C ARG A 312 -22.21 1.78 1.79
N ASP A 313 -23.33 2.50 1.84
CA ASP A 313 -24.53 2.16 1.07
C ASP A 313 -24.27 2.27 -0.44
N TYR A 314 -23.44 3.22 -0.87
CA TYR A 314 -22.98 3.31 -2.25
C TYR A 314 -22.21 2.05 -2.68
N LEU A 315 -21.25 1.57 -1.87
CA LEU A 315 -20.47 0.37 -2.16
C LEU A 315 -21.36 -0.88 -2.22
N LEU A 316 -22.29 -1.02 -1.28
CA LEU A 316 -23.25 -2.14 -1.23
C LEU A 316 -24.19 -2.14 -2.45
N ALA A 317 -24.77 -1.01 -2.76
CA ALA A 317 -25.65 -0.85 -3.93
C ALA A 317 -24.90 -1.10 -5.25
N PHE A 318 -23.66 -0.63 -5.34
CA PHE A 318 -22.82 -0.81 -6.52
C PHE A 318 -22.50 -2.30 -6.74
N ALA A 319 -22.01 -3.00 -5.72
CA ALA A 319 -21.71 -4.43 -5.81
C ALA A 319 -22.95 -5.26 -6.14
N SER A 320 -24.09 -4.93 -5.56
CA SER A 320 -25.38 -5.59 -5.81
C SER A 320 -25.88 -5.47 -7.25
N LYS A 321 -25.41 -4.48 -8.03
CA LYS A 321 -25.71 -4.39 -9.47
C LYS A 321 -25.01 -5.48 -10.28
N TYR A 322 -23.95 -6.09 -9.74
CA TYR A 322 -23.17 -7.11 -10.43
C TYR A 322 -23.45 -8.51 -9.92
N PHE A 323 -23.55 -8.69 -8.61
CA PHE A 323 -23.79 -10.00 -8.01
C PHE A 323 -25.27 -10.42 -8.10
N LYS A 324 -25.53 -11.73 -8.26
CA LYS A 324 -26.89 -12.32 -8.22
C LYS A 324 -27.54 -12.11 -6.86
N LYS A 325 -26.78 -12.39 -5.79
CA LYS A 325 -27.22 -12.14 -4.41
C LYS A 325 -26.87 -10.71 -4.05
N PRO A 326 -27.85 -9.88 -3.66
CA PRO A 326 -27.54 -8.54 -3.16
C PRO A 326 -26.59 -8.59 -1.98
N VAL A 327 -25.65 -7.64 -1.95
CA VAL A 327 -24.74 -7.45 -0.81
C VAL A 327 -25.39 -6.48 0.15
N THR A 328 -25.51 -6.85 1.41
CA THR A 328 -26.23 -6.09 2.43
C THR A 328 -25.31 -5.63 3.55
N ALA A 329 -25.82 -4.77 4.42
CA ALA A 329 -25.06 -4.31 5.60
C ALA A 329 -24.70 -5.48 6.56
N ASP A 330 -25.52 -6.53 6.63
CA ASP A 330 -25.27 -7.72 7.47
C ASP A 330 -24.10 -8.59 6.95
N ASP A 331 -23.69 -8.39 5.70
CA ASP A 331 -22.51 -9.05 5.14
C ASP A 331 -21.20 -8.35 5.55
N VAL A 332 -21.28 -7.05 5.98
CA VAL A 332 -20.11 -6.25 6.33
C VAL A 332 -19.57 -6.67 7.69
N VAL A 333 -18.30 -7.03 7.75
CA VAL A 333 -17.61 -7.44 8.98
C VAL A 333 -16.59 -6.39 9.46
N TRP A 334 -16.08 -5.57 8.54
CA TRP A 334 -15.11 -4.52 8.84
C TRP A 334 -15.12 -3.46 7.74
N ALA A 335 -14.63 -2.28 8.08
CA ALA A 335 -14.42 -1.19 7.13
C ALA A 335 -13.17 -0.40 7.50
N TYR A 336 -12.51 0.18 6.51
CA TYR A 336 -11.40 1.10 6.72
C TYR A 336 -11.41 2.20 5.67
N SER A 337 -10.82 3.33 6.03
CA SER A 337 -10.67 4.48 5.15
C SER A 337 -9.23 5.02 5.20
N GLY A 338 -8.78 5.57 4.09
CA GLY A 338 -7.50 6.25 3.99
C GLY A 338 -7.61 7.57 3.25
N VAL A 339 -6.72 8.49 3.53
CA VAL A 339 -6.68 9.82 2.89
C VAL A 339 -5.56 9.86 1.87
N ARG A 340 -5.91 10.10 0.60
CA ARG A 340 -4.94 10.29 -0.50
C ARG A 340 -4.51 11.75 -0.54
N PRO A 341 -3.22 12.05 -0.36
CA PRO A 341 -2.68 13.40 -0.53
C PRO A 341 -2.37 13.63 -2.02
N LEU A 342 -3.36 13.99 -2.83
CA LEU A 342 -3.13 14.32 -4.23
C LEU A 342 -2.47 15.71 -4.32
N TYR A 343 -1.48 15.87 -5.21
CA TYR A 343 -0.91 17.18 -5.46
C TYR A 343 -2.01 18.12 -5.96
N ASP A 344 -2.11 19.30 -5.35
CA ASP A 344 -3.10 20.31 -5.75
C ASP A 344 -2.58 21.10 -6.96
N ASP A 345 -2.97 20.64 -8.14
CA ASP A 345 -2.67 21.27 -9.43
C ASP A 345 -3.77 22.25 -9.88
N GLY A 346 -4.73 22.58 -8.99
CA GLY A 346 -5.88 23.41 -9.29
C GLY A 346 -6.99 22.71 -10.08
N ALA A 347 -6.95 21.38 -10.18
CA ALA A 347 -7.96 20.60 -10.88
C ALA A 347 -9.34 20.73 -10.23
N SER A 348 -10.38 20.83 -11.06
CA SER A 348 -11.77 21.05 -10.62
C SER A 348 -12.37 19.86 -9.86
N SER A 349 -11.78 18.66 -9.97
CA SER A 349 -12.27 17.45 -9.27
C SER A 349 -11.13 16.52 -8.86
N ALA A 350 -11.36 15.68 -7.84
CA ALA A 350 -10.41 14.67 -7.39
C ALA A 350 -10.06 13.64 -8.50
N SER A 351 -10.97 13.38 -9.43
CA SER A 351 -10.74 12.46 -10.55
C SER A 351 -9.85 13.07 -11.64
N ALA A 352 -9.80 14.39 -11.75
CA ALA A 352 -8.99 15.14 -12.72
C ALA A 352 -7.61 15.54 -12.18
N ALA A 353 -7.41 15.52 -10.83
CA ALA A 353 -6.12 15.85 -10.22
C ALA A 353 -5.04 14.85 -10.65
N THR A 354 -3.81 15.34 -10.77
CA THR A 354 -2.67 14.49 -11.14
C THR A 354 -2.49 13.34 -10.14
N ARG A 355 -2.26 12.16 -10.67
CA ARG A 355 -1.96 10.94 -9.89
C ARG A 355 -0.46 10.66 -9.83
N ASP A 356 0.35 11.50 -10.44
CA ASP A 356 1.80 11.44 -10.35
C ASP A 356 2.30 12.11 -9.06
N TYR A 357 3.51 11.77 -8.64
CA TYR A 357 4.16 12.46 -7.52
C TYR A 357 4.89 13.71 -8.00
N VAL A 358 5.01 14.66 -7.11
CA VAL A 358 5.75 15.91 -7.34
C VAL A 358 6.84 16.03 -6.27
N LEU A 359 8.07 16.28 -6.73
CA LEU A 359 9.26 16.46 -5.90
C LEU A 359 9.71 17.92 -5.97
N ARG A 360 9.75 18.60 -4.82
CA ARG A 360 10.15 20.01 -4.71
C ARG A 360 11.37 20.15 -3.83
N LEU A 361 12.52 20.30 -4.46
CA LEU A 361 13.77 20.63 -3.79
C LEU A 361 13.86 22.14 -3.58
N ASN A 362 14.17 22.53 -2.35
CA ASN A 362 14.56 23.90 -2.00
C ASN A 362 15.94 23.85 -1.34
N ASN A 363 16.96 24.37 -2.04
CA ASN A 363 18.35 24.48 -1.60
C ASN A 363 18.84 25.94 -1.55
N GLU A 364 17.92 26.91 -1.73
CA GLU A 364 18.25 28.33 -1.62
C GLU A 364 18.10 28.82 -0.18
N GLY A 365 19.07 29.58 0.32
CA GLY A 365 19.03 30.24 1.63
C GLY A 365 19.28 29.33 2.83
N GLY A 366 19.88 28.16 2.67
CA GLY A 366 20.28 27.26 3.77
C GLY A 366 20.31 25.78 3.37
N ALA A 367 20.42 24.92 4.36
CA ALA A 367 20.47 23.47 4.19
C ALA A 367 19.29 22.94 3.35
N PRO A 368 19.50 21.96 2.45
CA PRO A 368 18.47 21.50 1.51
C PRO A 368 17.24 20.86 2.19
N ILE A 369 16.07 21.06 1.58
CA ILE A 369 14.85 20.31 1.91
C ILE A 369 14.18 19.80 0.63
N LEU A 370 13.76 18.54 0.65
CA LEU A 370 12.94 17.94 -0.40
C LEU A 370 11.54 17.65 0.13
N ASN A 371 10.52 18.27 -0.47
CA ASN A 371 9.12 18.01 -0.16
C ASN A 371 8.52 17.06 -1.19
N ILE A 372 7.76 16.05 -0.73
CA ILE A 372 7.17 15.00 -1.54
C ILE A 372 5.66 15.11 -1.49
N PHE A 373 5.04 15.36 -2.63
CA PHE A 373 3.59 15.44 -2.78
C PHE A 373 3.06 14.27 -3.59
N GLY A 374 2.02 13.60 -3.10
CA GLY A 374 1.39 12.50 -3.80
C GLY A 374 2.19 11.20 -3.74
N GLY A 375 2.09 10.44 -4.83
CA GLY A 375 2.72 9.13 -4.98
C GLY A 375 1.72 7.98 -4.85
N LYS A 376 2.12 6.83 -5.40
CA LYS A 376 1.33 5.59 -5.40
C LYS A 376 2.17 4.47 -4.82
N ILE A 377 1.51 3.53 -4.15
CA ILE A 377 2.17 2.33 -3.63
C ILE A 377 2.89 1.53 -4.74
N THR A 378 2.36 1.51 -5.97
CA THR A 378 2.98 0.81 -7.10
C THR A 378 4.33 1.41 -7.52
N THR A 379 4.49 2.72 -7.42
CA THR A 379 5.68 3.44 -7.91
C THR A 379 6.57 3.99 -6.80
N TYR A 380 6.32 3.62 -5.53
CA TYR A 380 7.06 4.15 -4.38
C TYR A 380 8.57 3.96 -4.49
N ARG A 381 9.02 2.78 -5.00
CA ARG A 381 10.44 2.48 -5.17
C ARG A 381 11.09 3.43 -6.19
N LYS A 382 10.40 3.66 -7.32
CA LYS A 382 10.88 4.60 -8.35
C LYS A 382 10.83 6.05 -7.86
N LEU A 383 9.81 6.40 -7.07
CA LEU A 383 9.76 7.69 -6.37
C LEU A 383 10.97 7.85 -5.45
N ALA A 384 11.34 6.83 -4.68
CA ALA A 384 12.52 6.87 -3.81
C ALA A 384 13.81 7.10 -4.62
N GLU A 385 14.03 6.38 -5.73
CA GLU A 385 15.16 6.63 -6.62
C GLU A 385 15.17 8.08 -7.13
N HIS A 386 14.04 8.58 -7.65
CA HIS A 386 13.94 9.97 -8.14
C HIS A 386 14.13 11.01 -7.03
N ALA A 387 13.70 10.72 -5.80
CA ALA A 387 13.95 11.59 -4.65
C ALA A 387 15.44 11.76 -4.39
N ILE A 388 16.20 10.65 -4.39
CA ILE A 388 17.65 10.69 -4.22
C ILE A 388 18.34 11.32 -5.45
N GLU A 389 17.88 11.02 -6.66
CA GLU A 389 18.36 11.69 -7.89
C GLU A 389 18.11 13.21 -7.81
N LYS A 390 16.97 13.65 -7.27
CA LYS A 390 16.67 15.08 -7.08
C LYS A 390 17.55 15.72 -6.00
N LEU A 391 17.84 15.02 -4.92
CA LEU A 391 18.76 15.50 -3.88
C LEU A 391 20.20 15.63 -4.40
N ALA A 392 20.61 14.84 -5.38
CA ALA A 392 21.93 14.94 -6.03
C ALA A 392 22.17 16.30 -6.72
N GLU A 393 21.12 17.11 -6.94
CA GLU A 393 21.28 18.51 -7.40
C GLU A 393 21.84 19.44 -6.32
N ALA A 394 21.76 19.05 -5.05
CA ALA A 394 22.19 19.88 -3.90
C ALA A 394 23.28 19.24 -3.02
N ILE A 395 23.37 17.90 -3.00
CA ILE A 395 24.31 17.17 -2.15
C ILE A 395 25.01 16.04 -2.92
N THR A 396 26.14 15.57 -2.41
CA THR A 396 26.82 14.39 -2.96
C THR A 396 26.15 13.11 -2.48
N ILE A 397 25.78 12.22 -3.40
CA ILE A 397 25.25 10.90 -3.09
C ILE A 397 26.37 9.87 -3.20
N PRO A 398 26.68 9.10 -2.14
CA PRO A 398 27.85 8.22 -2.12
C PRO A 398 27.80 7.05 -3.10
N GLY A 399 26.61 6.48 -3.33
CA GLY A 399 26.44 5.26 -4.12
C GLY A 399 25.39 5.36 -5.23
N PRO A 400 25.41 4.44 -6.19
CA PRO A 400 24.44 4.39 -7.28
C PRO A 400 23.07 3.87 -6.83
N ALA A 401 22.07 4.00 -7.71
CA ALA A 401 20.76 3.34 -7.53
C ALA A 401 20.94 1.80 -7.48
N TRP A 402 20.28 1.13 -6.55
CA TRP A 402 20.50 -0.28 -6.27
C TRP A 402 19.22 -1.09 -6.02
N THR A 403 18.12 -0.44 -5.65
CA THR A 403 16.90 -1.09 -5.16
C THR A 403 16.16 -1.94 -6.20
N ALA A 404 16.41 -1.69 -7.50
CA ALA A 404 15.76 -2.44 -8.58
C ALA A 404 16.26 -3.89 -8.63
N GLY A 405 15.38 -4.85 -8.36
CA GLY A 405 15.69 -6.28 -8.42
C GLY A 405 16.33 -6.86 -7.15
N VAL A 406 16.49 -6.07 -6.10
CA VAL A 406 16.96 -6.55 -4.80
C VAL A 406 15.78 -7.02 -3.96
N ALA A 407 15.87 -8.24 -3.42
CA ALA A 407 14.85 -8.82 -2.58
C ALA A 407 14.64 -8.01 -1.28
N MET A 408 13.39 -7.98 -0.82
CA MET A 408 13.04 -7.50 0.51
C MET A 408 13.34 -8.58 1.56
N PRO A 409 13.48 -8.23 2.86
CA PRO A 409 13.63 -9.21 3.92
C PRO A 409 12.61 -10.34 3.80
N GLY A 410 13.05 -11.57 3.89
CA GLY A 410 12.23 -12.76 3.69
C GLY A 410 11.81 -13.08 2.24
N GLY A 411 12.15 -12.22 1.26
CA GLY A 411 11.69 -12.34 -0.12
C GLY A 411 12.70 -12.94 -1.12
N ASP A 412 13.82 -13.47 -0.66
CA ASP A 412 14.87 -14.02 -1.54
C ASP A 412 14.52 -15.41 -2.09
N PHE A 413 13.47 -15.46 -2.90
CA PHE A 413 13.04 -16.65 -3.64
C PHE A 413 12.09 -16.25 -4.78
N LYS A 414 11.83 -17.18 -5.72
CA LYS A 414 10.99 -16.89 -6.87
C LYS A 414 9.50 -16.96 -6.55
N VAL A 415 8.69 -16.18 -7.28
CA VAL A 415 7.22 -16.22 -7.18
C VAL A 415 6.66 -17.65 -7.33
N SER A 416 7.27 -18.47 -8.21
CA SER A 416 6.86 -19.86 -8.43
C SER A 416 7.21 -20.82 -7.28
N GLU A 417 8.03 -20.40 -6.33
CA GLU A 417 8.51 -21.22 -5.22
C GLU A 417 7.66 -21.06 -3.95
N VAL A 418 6.70 -20.14 -3.93
CA VAL A 418 5.88 -19.84 -2.74
C VAL A 418 5.18 -21.09 -2.20
N GLU A 419 4.50 -21.86 -3.06
CA GLU A 419 3.79 -23.08 -2.63
C GLU A 419 4.76 -24.16 -2.14
N THR A 420 5.94 -24.26 -2.74
CA THR A 420 7.01 -25.14 -2.27
C THR A 420 7.50 -24.71 -0.88
N LYS A 421 7.68 -23.40 -0.64
CA LYS A 421 8.07 -22.87 0.67
C LYS A 421 7.02 -23.20 1.75
N ILE A 422 5.73 -23.04 1.43
CA ILE A 422 4.63 -23.40 2.34
C ILE A 422 4.67 -24.90 2.68
N ALA A 423 4.83 -25.76 1.66
CA ALA A 423 4.91 -27.21 1.87
C ALA A 423 6.15 -27.61 2.68
N THR A 424 7.31 -26.98 2.43
CA THR A 424 8.54 -27.22 3.19
C THR A 424 8.37 -26.79 4.64
N LEU A 425 7.85 -25.58 4.90
CA LEU A 425 7.61 -25.11 6.27
C LEU A 425 6.71 -26.09 7.05
N LYS A 426 5.63 -26.56 6.40
CA LYS A 426 4.72 -27.55 7.02
C LYS A 426 5.39 -28.90 7.26
N SER A 427 6.31 -29.33 6.39
CA SER A 427 7.10 -30.55 6.59
C SER A 427 8.05 -30.43 7.77
N ASP A 428 8.70 -29.27 7.92
CA ASP A 428 9.66 -29.00 9.00
C ASP A 428 8.96 -28.82 10.36
N TYR A 429 7.72 -28.28 10.33
CA TYR A 429 6.86 -28.05 11.50
C TYR A 429 5.49 -28.70 11.31
N PRO A 430 5.38 -30.05 11.52
CA PRO A 430 4.17 -30.80 11.21
C PRO A 430 2.92 -30.43 12.01
N PHE A 431 3.09 -29.69 13.11
CA PHE A 431 1.98 -29.18 13.93
C PHE A 431 1.25 -27.99 13.26
N LEU A 432 1.84 -27.36 12.26
CA LEU A 432 1.20 -26.24 11.57
C LEU A 432 0.05 -26.73 10.67
N SER A 433 -1.11 -26.08 10.77
CA SER A 433 -2.17 -26.24 9.79
C SER A 433 -1.76 -25.60 8.43
N ASP A 434 -2.40 -26.02 7.33
CA ASP A 434 -2.17 -25.45 6.00
C ASP A 434 -2.33 -23.92 5.99
N ARG A 435 -3.36 -23.44 6.68
CA ARG A 435 -3.65 -22.01 6.81
C ARG A 435 -2.55 -21.28 7.57
N TRP A 436 -2.07 -21.87 8.65
CA TRP A 436 -1.02 -21.27 9.47
C TRP A 436 0.32 -21.18 8.73
N ALA A 437 0.75 -22.29 8.12
CA ALA A 437 1.95 -22.32 7.30
C ALA A 437 1.89 -21.31 6.14
N LYS A 438 0.75 -21.25 5.44
CA LYS A 438 0.52 -20.24 4.39
C LYS A 438 0.59 -18.81 4.92
N ARG A 439 -0.02 -18.53 6.08
CA ARG A 439 0.02 -17.18 6.70
C ARG A 439 1.44 -16.76 7.05
N LEU A 440 2.23 -17.65 7.66
CA LEU A 440 3.61 -17.36 8.02
C LEU A 440 4.46 -17.07 6.78
N ILE A 441 4.42 -17.94 5.76
CA ILE A 441 5.16 -17.70 4.52
C ILE A 441 4.69 -16.40 3.84
N ARG A 442 3.39 -16.09 3.85
CA ARG A 442 2.87 -14.85 3.28
C ARG A 442 3.20 -13.60 4.10
N ALA A 443 3.53 -13.73 5.37
CA ALA A 443 3.96 -12.62 6.22
C ALA A 443 5.48 -12.43 6.23
N TYR A 444 6.24 -13.53 6.37
CA TYR A 444 7.68 -13.51 6.70
C TYR A 444 8.58 -14.16 5.64
N GLY A 445 8.01 -14.89 4.66
CA GLY A 445 8.80 -15.58 3.64
C GLY A 445 9.81 -16.55 4.24
N THR A 446 11.09 -16.41 3.89
CA THR A 446 12.18 -17.27 4.43
C THR A 446 12.47 -17.01 5.91
N GLU A 447 12.07 -15.88 6.47
CA GLU A 447 12.22 -15.59 7.91
C GLU A 447 11.21 -16.37 8.78
N SER A 448 10.24 -17.08 8.19
CA SER A 448 9.28 -17.93 8.93
C SER A 448 9.98 -18.98 9.79
N TRP A 449 11.13 -19.50 9.36
CA TRP A 449 11.94 -20.45 10.14
C TRP A 449 12.61 -19.79 11.35
N GLU A 450 12.98 -18.51 11.25
CA GLU A 450 13.51 -17.75 12.39
C GLU A 450 12.40 -17.46 13.40
N VAL A 451 11.19 -17.13 12.95
CA VAL A 451 10.03 -16.91 13.81
C VAL A 451 9.68 -18.17 14.62
N LEU A 452 9.71 -19.34 13.98
CA LEU A 452 9.36 -20.62 14.64
C LEU A 452 10.53 -21.22 15.43
N GLY A 453 11.76 -20.95 15.01
CA GLY A 453 12.97 -21.43 15.65
C GLY A 453 13.04 -22.97 15.72
N ASP A 454 13.33 -23.49 16.91
CA ASP A 454 13.51 -24.92 17.18
C ASP A 454 12.24 -25.63 17.67
N ALA A 455 11.07 -24.99 17.61
CA ALA A 455 9.80 -25.52 18.10
C ALA A 455 9.46 -26.88 17.48
N LYS A 456 8.98 -27.81 18.29
CA LYS A 456 8.55 -29.15 17.87
C LYS A 456 7.04 -29.34 18.01
N SER A 457 6.38 -28.45 18.73
CA SER A 457 4.94 -28.45 19.00
C SER A 457 4.41 -27.01 19.13
N GLU A 458 3.10 -26.85 19.09
CA GLU A 458 2.46 -25.56 19.36
C GLU A 458 2.81 -25.01 20.75
N ALA A 459 2.97 -25.88 21.74
CA ALA A 459 3.32 -25.50 23.11
C ALA A 459 4.70 -24.81 23.21
N ASP A 460 5.62 -25.13 22.30
CA ASP A 460 6.96 -24.51 22.26
C ASP A 460 6.94 -23.07 21.75
N LEU A 461 5.82 -22.63 21.23
CA LEU A 461 5.62 -21.25 20.74
C LEU A 461 5.08 -20.30 21.83
N GLY A 462 4.97 -20.78 23.08
CA GLY A 462 4.49 -20.00 24.22
C GLY A 462 2.97 -19.82 24.23
N GLN A 463 2.50 -18.72 24.79
CA GLN A 463 1.09 -18.41 24.91
C GLN A 463 0.43 -18.25 23.52
N ALA A 464 -0.76 -18.85 23.35
CA ALA A 464 -1.60 -18.63 22.18
C ALA A 464 -2.59 -17.50 22.45
N PHE A 465 -2.65 -16.52 21.52
CA PHE A 465 -3.56 -15.36 21.60
C PHE A 465 -4.80 -15.49 20.71
N GLY A 466 -4.98 -16.62 20.04
CA GLY A 466 -6.05 -16.87 19.09
C GLY A 466 -5.63 -16.67 17.63
N ALA A 467 -6.46 -17.15 16.70
CA ALA A 467 -6.27 -17.01 15.25
C ALA A 467 -4.86 -17.35 14.73
N THR A 468 -4.14 -18.27 15.38
CA THR A 468 -2.75 -18.69 15.11
C THR A 468 -1.65 -17.68 15.50
N LEU A 469 -1.96 -16.66 16.30
CA LEU A 469 -0.97 -15.75 16.85
C LEU A 469 -0.41 -16.32 18.16
N THR A 470 0.92 -16.36 18.29
CA THR A 470 1.62 -16.93 19.44
C THR A 470 2.60 -15.93 20.04
N GLU A 471 3.00 -16.19 21.28
CA GLU A 471 3.98 -15.42 22.03
C GLU A 471 5.30 -15.28 21.26
N ARG A 472 5.86 -16.36 20.72
CA ARG A 472 7.08 -16.32 19.92
C ARG A 472 6.97 -15.42 18.68
N GLU A 473 5.83 -15.42 18.01
CA GLU A 473 5.58 -14.49 16.90
C GLU A 473 5.50 -13.04 17.40
N MET A 474 4.90 -12.81 18.56
CA MET A 474 4.84 -11.47 19.16
C MET A 474 6.22 -10.95 19.59
N GLU A 475 7.07 -11.81 20.14
CA GLU A 475 8.48 -11.47 20.44
C GLU A 475 9.23 -11.03 19.18
N TRP A 476 9.04 -11.75 18.07
CA TRP A 476 9.57 -11.36 16.77
C TRP A 476 9.04 -9.98 16.33
N LEU A 477 7.74 -9.76 16.40
CA LEU A 477 7.10 -8.52 15.99
C LEU A 477 7.58 -7.32 16.84
N ILE A 478 7.77 -7.50 18.14
CA ILE A 478 8.31 -6.47 19.04
C ILE A 478 9.78 -6.18 18.69
N SER A 479 10.60 -7.23 18.60
CA SER A 479 12.05 -7.07 18.44
C SER A 479 12.49 -6.66 17.03
N LYS A 480 11.71 -7.01 15.99
CA LYS A 480 12.10 -6.82 14.58
C LYS A 480 11.17 -5.88 13.79
N GLU A 481 9.96 -5.65 14.26
CA GLU A 481 8.94 -4.97 13.47
C GLU A 481 8.25 -3.81 14.21
N TYR A 482 8.90 -3.32 15.26
CA TYR A 482 8.50 -2.10 15.99
C TYR A 482 7.12 -2.15 16.62
N VAL A 483 6.59 -3.33 16.94
CA VAL A 483 5.29 -3.47 17.59
C VAL A 483 5.34 -2.97 19.03
N THR A 484 4.39 -2.13 19.40
CA THR A 484 4.25 -1.60 20.77
C THR A 484 2.82 -1.69 21.30
N THR A 485 1.87 -2.11 20.48
CA THR A 485 0.46 -2.32 20.86
C THR A 485 -0.10 -3.56 20.17
N ALA A 486 -1.16 -4.15 20.71
CA ALA A 486 -1.89 -5.23 20.06
C ALA A 486 -2.40 -4.77 18.67
N GLU A 487 -2.87 -3.53 18.55
CA GLU A 487 -3.37 -2.95 17.29
C GLU A 487 -2.30 -2.97 16.19
N ASP A 488 -1.04 -2.68 16.50
CA ASP A 488 0.06 -2.75 15.55
C ASP A 488 0.17 -4.16 14.95
N ALA A 489 0.15 -5.19 15.81
CA ALA A 489 0.30 -6.58 15.41
C ALA A 489 -0.89 -7.08 14.57
N ILE A 490 -2.11 -6.84 15.04
CA ILE A 490 -3.30 -7.47 14.45
C ILE A 490 -3.89 -6.72 13.25
N TRP A 491 -3.49 -5.44 13.00
CA TRP A 491 -3.99 -4.65 11.88
C TRP A 491 -2.91 -4.18 10.90
N ARG A 492 -1.65 -4.01 11.34
CA ARG A 492 -0.56 -3.53 10.47
C ARG A 492 0.51 -4.57 10.18
N ARG A 493 0.79 -5.52 11.09
CA ARG A 493 1.69 -6.66 10.79
C ARG A 493 0.94 -7.86 10.23
N SER A 494 -0.34 -7.98 10.60
CA SER A 494 -1.26 -9.00 10.09
C SER A 494 -2.65 -8.41 9.86
N LYS A 495 -3.65 -9.26 9.63
CA LYS A 495 -5.08 -8.93 9.63
C LYS A 495 -5.84 -9.87 10.57
N LEU A 496 -5.16 -10.37 11.61
CA LEU A 496 -5.74 -11.32 12.57
C LEU A 496 -6.86 -10.69 13.41
N GLY A 497 -6.89 -9.34 13.53
CA GLY A 497 -8.02 -8.62 14.13
C GLY A 497 -9.39 -8.91 13.50
N LEU A 498 -9.43 -9.43 12.26
CA LEU A 498 -10.67 -9.92 11.65
C LEU A 498 -11.22 -11.21 12.31
N ARG A 499 -10.43 -11.90 13.13
CA ARG A 499 -10.75 -13.22 13.69
C ARG A 499 -10.67 -13.28 15.20
N LEU A 500 -9.95 -12.36 15.81
CA LEU A 500 -9.81 -12.29 17.25
C LEU A 500 -11.08 -11.69 17.89
N SER A 501 -11.49 -12.26 18.99
CA SER A 501 -12.51 -11.69 19.85
C SER A 501 -11.96 -10.51 20.67
N ASP A 502 -12.83 -9.65 21.19
CA ASP A 502 -12.44 -8.54 22.04
C ASP A 502 -11.66 -9.00 23.29
N ALA A 503 -12.01 -10.18 23.85
CA ALA A 503 -11.29 -10.75 24.98
C ALA A 503 -9.87 -11.20 24.62
N GLU A 504 -9.67 -11.80 23.46
CA GLU A 504 -8.33 -12.18 22.96
C GLU A 504 -7.48 -10.94 22.64
N VAL A 505 -8.08 -9.89 22.07
CA VAL A 505 -7.39 -8.61 21.83
C VAL A 505 -6.98 -7.97 23.16
N ALA A 506 -7.85 -7.95 24.16
CA ALA A 506 -7.52 -7.40 25.48
C ALA A 506 -6.40 -8.20 26.19
N ALA A 507 -6.42 -9.54 26.07
CA ALA A 507 -5.36 -10.37 26.62
C ALA A 507 -4.02 -10.14 25.92
N LEU A 508 -4.02 -9.98 24.59
CA LEU A 508 -2.85 -9.63 23.80
C LEU A 508 -2.28 -8.26 24.20
N ASP A 509 -3.14 -7.25 24.37
CA ASP A 509 -2.70 -5.88 24.71
C ASP A 509 -2.08 -5.82 26.12
N ASN A 510 -2.61 -6.56 27.07
CA ASN A 510 -2.00 -6.73 28.40
C ASN A 510 -0.63 -7.38 28.30
N TRP A 511 -0.50 -8.48 27.54
CA TRP A 511 0.77 -9.17 27.36
C TRP A 511 1.82 -8.28 26.70
N VAL A 512 1.46 -7.55 25.63
CA VAL A 512 2.39 -6.60 24.95
C VAL A 512 2.87 -5.51 25.94
N THR A 513 1.94 -4.99 26.74
CA THR A 513 2.27 -3.98 27.75
C THR A 513 3.29 -4.48 28.77
N ASP A 514 3.14 -5.72 29.23
CA ASP A 514 4.02 -6.31 30.22
C ASP A 514 5.37 -6.69 29.62
N ALA A 515 5.38 -7.28 28.42
CA ALA A 515 6.63 -7.60 27.70
C ALA A 515 7.49 -6.37 27.41
N LEU A 516 6.88 -5.22 27.07
CA LEU A 516 7.60 -3.97 26.86
C LEU A 516 8.20 -3.40 28.16
N LYS A 517 7.51 -3.51 29.30
CA LYS A 517 8.04 -3.10 30.61
C LYS A 517 9.25 -3.95 31.01
N GLU A 518 9.19 -5.25 30.77
CA GLU A 518 10.30 -6.17 31.05
C GLU A 518 11.52 -5.83 30.18
N ALA A 519 11.30 -5.53 28.90
CA ALA A 519 12.37 -5.12 27.99
C ALA A 519 13.03 -3.76 28.38
N GLU A 520 12.24 -2.83 28.94
CA GLU A 520 12.76 -1.54 29.43
C GLU A 520 13.52 -1.67 30.76
N ALA A 521 13.23 -2.72 31.54
CA ALA A 521 13.87 -2.98 32.84
C ALA A 521 15.19 -3.79 32.73
N ALA A 522 15.41 -4.50 31.60
CA ALA A 522 16.58 -5.33 31.32
C ALA A 522 17.73 -4.52 30.69
#